data_8ebc86bf333541bad17f83381f251a72
#
_entry.id   8ebc86bf333541bad17f83381f251a72
#
_cell.length_a   1.000
_cell.length_b   1.000
_cell.length_c   1.000
_cell.angle_alpha   90.00
_cell.angle_beta   90.00
_cell.angle_gamma   90.00
#
_symmetry.space_group_name_H-M   'P 1'
#
loop_
_entity.id
_entity.type
_entity.pdbx_description
1 polymer ?
#
loop_
_entity_poly.entity_id
_entity_poly.type
_entity_poly.pdbx_seq_one_letter_code
_entity_poly.pdbx_strand_id
1 'polypeptide(L)'
;LDGLRGVAAVLVVWYHIFEAFATSPIDQRFNHGYLAVDFFFILSGFVIGYAYDDRWKVMKTKDFFKRRLIRLHPMVVLGAVLGAITFYIQGSEKWDGTPVSMSMVMLAMLMGLFLIPAVPGTGPEVRGNGEMYPLNGPSWSLFFEYIGNILYALFLRRLPTKVLTVLVGLAGIGLASFAIFNFSGYGHLGVGWSMGDYNLIGGFLRLLFSFSIGLLMSRVFKPVKIKGAFWICSLVLAVLFSMPYIGDGESPWMNGIYDSVCTIVIFPLLVYLGASGKTTDKKSAKICKFLGDISYPLYIVHYPFMYLFYAWVWSKTFTFSQAWPMALLVFFGSIILAYLCLKLYDEPIRKWLSKKFLVKKN
;
A
#
# COMPACT_ATOMS: atom_id res chain seq x y z
N LEU A 1 -3.31 16.19 -0.84
CA LEU A 1 -2.86 14.82 -1.14
C LEU A 1 -3.09 13.85 0.02
N ASP A 2 -2.85 14.26 1.28
CA ASP A 2 -3.01 13.35 2.43
C ASP A 2 -4.44 12.81 2.56
N GLY A 3 -5.47 13.63 2.33
CA GLY A 3 -6.86 13.17 2.31
C GLY A 3 -7.12 12.10 1.24
N LEU A 4 -6.53 12.23 0.04
CA LEU A 4 -6.67 11.24 -1.04
C LEU A 4 -5.99 9.92 -0.69
N ARG A 5 -4.83 9.97 0.00
CA ARG A 5 -4.21 8.75 0.53
C ARG A 5 -5.13 8.04 1.52
N GLY A 6 -5.86 8.80 2.34
CA GLY A 6 -6.85 8.25 3.27
C GLY A 6 -8.06 7.63 2.55
N VAL A 7 -8.58 8.29 1.52
CA VAL A 7 -9.65 7.73 0.68
C VAL A 7 -9.21 6.40 0.07
N ALA A 8 -8.02 6.35 -0.54
CA ALA A 8 -7.49 5.12 -1.10
C ALA A 8 -7.33 4.01 -0.04
N ALA A 9 -6.84 4.33 1.17
CA ALA A 9 -6.71 3.37 2.25
C ALA A 9 -8.07 2.79 2.71
N VAL A 10 -9.11 3.62 2.79
CA VAL A 10 -10.48 3.16 3.11
C VAL A 10 -11.03 2.24 2.01
N LEU A 11 -10.80 2.60 0.75
CA LEU A 11 -11.23 1.77 -0.39
C LEU A 11 -10.49 0.43 -0.44
N VAL A 12 -9.23 0.37 -0.02
CA VAL A 12 -8.46 -0.89 0.12
C VAL A 12 -9.10 -1.82 1.15
N VAL A 13 -9.52 -1.30 2.30
CA VAL A 13 -10.23 -2.13 3.30
C VAL A 13 -11.50 -2.72 2.71
N TRP A 14 -12.25 -1.90 1.97
CA TRP A 14 -13.48 -2.33 1.29
C TRP A 14 -13.19 -3.40 0.23
N TYR A 15 -12.15 -3.21 -0.59
CA TYR A 15 -11.69 -4.19 -1.57
C TYR A 15 -11.38 -5.55 -0.91
N HIS A 16 -10.61 -5.57 0.17
CA HIS A 16 -10.25 -6.80 0.86
C HIS A 16 -11.44 -7.52 1.51
N ILE A 17 -12.51 -6.81 1.90
CA ILE A 17 -13.74 -7.47 2.35
C ILE A 17 -14.32 -8.36 1.24
N PHE A 18 -14.28 -7.91 -0.02
CA PHE A 18 -14.84 -8.66 -1.15
C PHE A 18 -13.97 -9.83 -1.62
N GLU A 19 -12.68 -9.81 -1.31
CA GLU A 19 -11.80 -10.99 -1.54
C GLU A 19 -12.30 -12.22 -0.79
N ALA A 20 -12.94 -12.07 0.38
CA ALA A 20 -13.49 -13.19 1.16
C ALA A 20 -14.55 -14.00 0.39
N PHE A 21 -15.19 -13.40 -0.62
CA PHE A 21 -16.32 -13.98 -1.34
C PHE A 21 -16.02 -14.29 -2.80
N ALA A 22 -14.81 -14.02 -3.25
CA ALA A 22 -14.37 -14.30 -4.61
C ALA A 22 -13.70 -15.68 -4.68
N THR A 23 -13.93 -16.39 -5.78
CA THR A 23 -13.23 -17.64 -6.10
C THR A 23 -12.05 -17.41 -7.02
N SER A 24 -12.07 -16.27 -7.71
CA SER A 24 -11.01 -15.82 -8.62
C SER A 24 -11.02 -14.29 -8.73
N PRO A 25 -9.96 -13.67 -9.26
CA PRO A 25 -9.98 -12.23 -9.55
C PRO A 25 -11.10 -11.81 -10.49
N ILE A 26 -11.61 -12.70 -11.35
CA ILE A 26 -12.62 -12.38 -12.36
C ILE A 26 -14.00 -12.16 -11.73
N ASP A 27 -14.35 -12.92 -10.70
CA ASP A 27 -15.68 -12.84 -10.05
C ASP A 27 -15.70 -11.92 -8.83
N GLN A 28 -14.57 -11.33 -8.47
CA GLN A 28 -14.50 -10.41 -7.35
C GLN A 28 -15.23 -9.10 -7.66
N ARG A 29 -16.17 -8.74 -6.79
CA ARG A 29 -16.78 -7.41 -6.78
C ARG A 29 -15.79 -6.40 -6.17
N PHE A 30 -15.85 -5.14 -6.61
CA PHE A 30 -14.85 -4.12 -6.19
C PHE A 30 -13.42 -4.62 -6.42
N ASN A 31 -13.08 -4.85 -7.67
CA ASN A 31 -11.95 -5.66 -8.09
C ASN A 31 -10.60 -4.95 -8.02
N HIS A 32 -10.52 -3.65 -8.34
CA HIS A 32 -9.25 -2.98 -8.64
C HIS A 32 -8.61 -2.25 -7.45
N GLY A 33 -9.00 -2.58 -6.20
CA GLY A 33 -8.39 -1.99 -5.00
C GLY A 33 -6.88 -2.29 -4.85
N TYR A 34 -6.35 -3.34 -5.48
CA TYR A 34 -4.92 -3.63 -5.53
C TYR A 34 -4.10 -2.52 -6.20
N LEU A 35 -4.70 -1.72 -7.09
CA LEU A 35 -4.04 -0.58 -7.73
C LEU A 35 -3.78 0.60 -6.77
N ALA A 36 -4.39 0.60 -5.58
CA ALA A 36 -4.12 1.62 -4.58
C ALA A 36 -2.64 1.70 -4.20
N VAL A 37 -1.91 0.58 -4.27
CA VAL A 37 -0.48 0.54 -3.98
C VAL A 37 0.31 1.39 -4.99
N ASP A 38 -0.03 1.33 -6.27
CA ASP A 38 0.60 2.17 -7.31
C ASP A 38 0.33 3.65 -7.04
N PHE A 39 -0.90 3.99 -6.68
CA PHE A 39 -1.26 5.34 -6.26
C PHE A 39 -0.44 5.80 -5.04
N PHE A 40 -0.24 4.93 -4.03
CA PHE A 40 0.60 5.23 -2.87
C PHE A 40 2.08 5.42 -3.23
N PHE A 41 2.63 4.62 -4.14
CA PHE A 41 4.00 4.80 -4.60
C PHE A 41 4.19 6.11 -5.37
N ILE A 42 3.22 6.52 -6.21
CA ILE A 42 3.25 7.83 -6.89
C ILE A 42 3.23 8.95 -5.86
N LEU A 43 2.31 8.88 -4.89
CA LEU A 43 2.23 9.85 -3.79
C LEU A 43 3.54 9.90 -2.98
N SER A 44 4.14 8.75 -2.68
CA SER A 44 5.39 8.67 -1.92
C SER A 44 6.53 9.35 -2.69
N GLY A 45 6.70 9.02 -3.97
CA GLY A 45 7.70 9.65 -4.83
C GLY A 45 7.52 11.16 -4.94
N PHE A 46 6.28 11.62 -5.15
CA PHE A 46 5.96 13.05 -5.23
C PHE A 46 6.26 13.79 -3.93
N VAL A 47 5.77 13.28 -2.80
CA VAL A 47 5.96 13.92 -1.48
C VAL A 47 7.43 13.92 -1.07
N ILE A 48 8.16 12.83 -1.34
CA ILE A 48 9.59 12.74 -1.03
C ILE A 48 10.40 13.73 -1.86
N GLY A 49 10.18 13.78 -3.18
CA GLY A 49 10.86 14.76 -4.03
C GLY A 49 10.56 16.18 -3.61
N TYR A 50 9.29 16.52 -3.45
CA TYR A 50 8.84 17.86 -3.03
C TYR A 50 9.39 18.28 -1.67
N ALA A 51 9.47 17.35 -0.71
CA ALA A 51 9.91 17.67 0.65
C ALA A 51 11.43 17.68 0.84
N TYR A 52 12.18 16.94 0.00
CA TYR A 52 13.58 16.67 0.28
C TYR A 52 14.58 17.10 -0.80
N ASP A 53 14.20 17.25 -2.08
CA ASP A 53 15.16 17.56 -3.15
C ASP A 53 16.03 18.80 -2.82
N ASP A 54 15.43 19.89 -2.33
CA ASP A 54 16.17 21.10 -1.98
C ASP A 54 16.97 21.01 -0.66
N ARG A 55 16.63 20.04 0.19
CA ARG A 55 17.23 19.90 1.53
C ARG A 55 18.59 19.17 1.52
N TRP A 56 18.92 18.47 0.43
CA TRP A 56 20.16 17.71 0.34
C TRP A 56 21.44 18.56 0.40
N LYS A 57 21.34 19.88 0.23
CA LYS A 57 22.46 20.82 0.44
C LYS A 57 22.95 20.84 1.90
N VAL A 58 22.05 20.59 2.85
CA VAL A 58 22.33 20.66 4.31
C VAL A 58 22.01 19.35 5.04
N MET A 59 21.29 18.43 4.44
CA MET A 59 20.86 17.16 5.05
C MET A 59 21.76 16.01 4.64
N LYS A 60 22.24 15.21 5.61
CA LYS A 60 22.99 13.99 5.36
C LYS A 60 22.06 12.81 5.06
N THR A 61 22.55 11.83 4.29
CA THR A 61 21.81 10.58 3.97
C THR A 61 21.32 9.87 5.25
N LYS A 62 22.14 9.84 6.31
CA LYS A 62 21.77 9.27 7.61
C LYS A 62 20.54 9.97 8.23
N ASP A 63 20.44 11.30 8.10
CA ASP A 63 19.33 12.08 8.66
C ASP A 63 18.03 11.83 7.87
N PHE A 64 18.13 11.64 6.57
CA PHE A 64 17.00 11.20 5.74
C PHE A 64 16.46 9.84 6.20
N PHE A 65 17.32 8.83 6.30
CA PHE A 65 16.91 7.50 6.73
C PHE A 65 16.34 7.48 8.15
N LYS A 66 16.94 8.22 9.08
CA LYS A 66 16.35 8.38 10.43
C LYS A 66 14.94 8.91 10.40
N ARG A 67 14.66 9.95 9.60
CA ARG A 67 13.33 10.55 9.46
C ARG A 67 12.34 9.55 8.87
N ARG A 68 12.76 8.77 7.86
CA ARG A 68 11.90 7.75 7.23
C ARG A 68 11.62 6.59 8.20
N LEU A 69 12.61 6.09 8.90
CA LEU A 69 12.44 5.06 9.92
C LEU A 69 11.48 5.52 11.03
N ILE A 70 11.69 6.71 11.60
CA ILE A 70 10.78 7.26 12.63
C ILE A 70 9.35 7.40 12.09
N ARG A 71 9.18 7.73 10.82
CA ARG A 71 7.85 7.89 10.20
C ARG A 71 7.12 6.57 9.98
N LEU A 72 7.82 5.53 9.54
CA LEU A 72 7.19 4.30 9.03
C LEU A 72 7.29 3.13 10.03
N HIS A 73 8.47 2.95 10.65
CA HIS A 73 8.77 1.70 11.34
C HIS A 73 7.95 1.42 12.61
N PRO A 74 7.51 2.40 13.40
CA PRO A 74 6.66 2.12 14.56
C PRO A 74 5.39 1.33 14.19
N MET A 75 4.72 1.68 13.10
CA MET A 75 3.53 0.96 12.66
C MET A 75 3.85 -0.42 12.08
N VAL A 76 5.02 -0.61 11.43
CA VAL A 76 5.49 -1.95 11.02
C VAL A 76 5.58 -2.89 12.20
N VAL A 77 6.21 -2.42 13.30
CA VAL A 77 6.32 -3.19 14.55
C VAL A 77 4.95 -3.57 15.09
N LEU A 78 4.05 -2.59 15.19
CA LEU A 78 2.68 -2.83 15.67
C LEU A 78 1.95 -3.84 14.79
N GLY A 79 2.03 -3.69 13.46
CA GLY A 79 1.38 -4.59 12.51
C GLY A 79 1.88 -6.04 12.58
N ALA A 80 3.18 -6.24 12.76
CA ALA A 80 3.76 -7.57 12.93
C ALA A 80 3.28 -8.24 14.24
N VAL A 81 3.23 -7.49 15.34
CA VAL A 81 2.73 -8.00 16.64
C VAL A 81 1.24 -8.31 16.56
N LEU A 82 0.41 -7.40 16.02
CA LEU A 82 -1.02 -7.65 15.83
C LEU A 82 -1.25 -8.87 14.94
N GLY A 83 -0.46 -9.01 13.86
CA GLY A 83 -0.53 -10.17 12.97
C GLY A 83 -0.23 -11.49 13.69
N ALA A 84 0.77 -11.53 14.55
CA ALA A 84 1.06 -12.73 15.35
C ALA A 84 -0.08 -13.07 16.36
N ILE A 85 -0.63 -12.04 17.01
CA ILE A 85 -1.75 -12.21 17.95
C ILE A 85 -2.99 -12.74 17.21
N THR A 86 -3.37 -12.13 16.09
CA THR A 86 -4.55 -12.58 15.33
C THR A 86 -4.35 -13.95 14.71
N PHE A 87 -3.14 -14.30 14.28
CA PHE A 87 -2.82 -15.63 13.78
C PHE A 87 -2.96 -16.69 14.89
N TYR A 88 -2.51 -16.39 16.11
CA TYR A 88 -2.72 -17.25 17.27
C TYR A 88 -4.22 -17.41 17.59
N ILE A 89 -5.00 -16.33 17.57
CA ILE A 89 -6.46 -16.37 17.78
C ILE A 89 -7.16 -17.22 16.69
N GLN A 90 -6.65 -17.20 15.45
CA GLN A 90 -7.16 -18.00 14.34
C GLN A 90 -6.94 -19.50 14.54
N GLY A 91 -6.03 -19.94 15.42
CA GLY A 91 -5.71 -21.35 15.68
C GLY A 91 -4.29 -21.74 15.28
N SER A 92 -3.47 -20.82 14.79
CA SER A 92 -2.10 -21.08 14.32
C SER A 92 -2.02 -22.19 13.27
N GLU A 93 -2.87 -22.09 12.25
CA GLU A 93 -2.95 -23.04 11.14
C GLU A 93 -2.78 -22.34 9.78
N LYS A 94 -2.18 -23.06 8.83
CA LYS A 94 -2.17 -22.65 7.42
C LYS A 94 -3.59 -22.68 6.86
N TRP A 95 -3.76 -22.11 5.66
CA TRP A 95 -5.07 -22.14 4.98
C TRP A 95 -5.56 -23.53 4.63
N ASP A 96 -4.67 -24.52 4.53
CA ASP A 96 -4.99 -25.94 4.31
C ASP A 96 -5.26 -26.73 5.61
N GLY A 97 -5.26 -26.08 6.77
CA GLY A 97 -5.46 -26.69 8.08
C GLY A 97 -4.19 -27.28 8.71
N THR A 98 -3.03 -27.17 8.08
CA THR A 98 -1.77 -27.66 8.62
C THR A 98 -1.36 -26.85 9.87
N PRO A 99 -1.15 -27.47 11.05
CA PRO A 99 -0.73 -26.76 12.25
C PRO A 99 0.65 -26.10 12.09
N VAL A 100 0.79 -24.90 12.63
CA VAL A 100 2.06 -24.15 12.64
C VAL A 100 2.58 -24.04 14.09
N SER A 101 3.84 -24.41 14.28
CA SER A 101 4.47 -24.31 15.61
C SER A 101 4.63 -22.85 16.05
N MET A 102 4.51 -22.59 17.35
CA MET A 102 4.70 -21.24 17.91
C MET A 102 6.08 -20.68 17.58
N SER A 103 7.12 -21.50 17.48
CA SER A 103 8.47 -21.08 17.08
C SER A 103 8.49 -20.47 15.65
N MET A 104 7.71 -21.03 14.72
CA MET A 104 7.59 -20.49 13.36
C MET A 104 6.77 -19.20 13.35
N VAL A 105 5.71 -19.10 14.15
CA VAL A 105 4.95 -17.85 14.31
C VAL A 105 5.85 -16.74 14.86
N MET A 106 6.63 -17.03 15.89
CA MET A 106 7.59 -16.06 16.47
C MET A 106 8.69 -15.67 15.48
N LEU A 107 9.18 -16.62 14.67
CA LEU A 107 10.14 -16.33 13.62
C LEU A 107 9.52 -15.45 12.53
N ALA A 108 8.32 -15.74 12.06
CA ALA A 108 7.60 -14.92 11.10
C ALA A 108 7.34 -13.50 11.62
N MET A 109 6.98 -13.39 12.92
CA MET A 109 6.82 -12.09 13.58
C MET A 109 8.16 -11.34 13.62
N LEU A 110 9.25 -11.98 14.03
CA LEU A 110 10.57 -11.37 14.09
C LEU A 110 11.01 -10.87 12.71
N MET A 111 10.81 -11.69 11.66
CA MET A 111 11.10 -11.27 10.28
C MET A 111 10.24 -10.07 9.88
N GLY A 112 8.95 -10.07 10.22
CA GLY A 112 8.04 -8.95 9.97
C GLY A 112 8.46 -7.66 10.67
N LEU A 113 9.00 -7.73 11.92
CA LEU A 113 9.52 -6.58 12.66
C LEU A 113 10.64 -5.85 11.88
N PHE A 114 11.43 -6.56 11.10
CA PHE A 114 12.55 -6.01 10.32
C PHE A 114 12.27 -5.91 8.83
N LEU A 115 11.04 -6.19 8.39
CA LEU A 115 10.65 -6.28 6.98
C LEU A 115 11.55 -7.25 6.18
N ILE A 116 11.93 -8.37 6.80
CA ILE A 116 12.59 -9.48 6.12
C ILE A 116 11.51 -10.38 5.51
N PRO A 117 11.48 -10.58 4.18
CA PRO A 117 10.43 -11.36 3.55
C PRO A 117 10.59 -12.86 3.83
N ALA A 118 9.49 -13.57 4.03
CA ALA A 118 9.45 -15.02 4.03
C ALA A 118 9.48 -15.53 2.57
N VAL A 119 10.22 -16.63 2.36
CA VAL A 119 10.29 -17.28 1.04
C VAL A 119 9.18 -18.33 0.96
N PRO A 120 8.45 -18.44 -0.17
CA PRO A 120 7.42 -19.45 -0.36
C PRO A 120 7.93 -20.87 -0.05
N GLY A 121 7.11 -21.66 0.66
CA GLY A 121 7.45 -23.03 1.04
C GLY A 121 8.42 -23.17 2.21
N THR A 122 8.90 -22.08 2.81
CA THR A 122 9.74 -22.13 4.02
C THR A 122 8.90 -22.07 5.31
N GLY A 123 9.50 -22.47 6.45
CA GLY A 123 8.80 -22.50 7.75
C GLY A 123 8.16 -21.17 8.18
N PRO A 124 8.81 -20.01 8.05
CA PRO A 124 8.21 -18.72 8.42
C PRO A 124 7.11 -18.24 7.45
N GLU A 125 6.90 -18.88 6.30
CA GLU A 125 5.71 -18.67 5.46
C GLU A 125 4.53 -19.46 6.06
N VAL A 126 3.96 -18.93 7.15
CA VAL A 126 3.03 -19.62 8.05
C VAL A 126 1.60 -19.76 7.54
N ARG A 127 1.25 -19.19 6.36
CA ARG A 127 -0.10 -19.31 5.77
C ARG A 127 -0.21 -20.33 4.65
N GLY A 128 0.89 -20.71 4.02
CA GLY A 128 0.89 -21.70 2.94
C GLY A 128 0.42 -21.18 1.59
N ASN A 129 0.31 -19.86 1.43
CA ASN A 129 -0.13 -19.21 0.18
C ASN A 129 0.98 -18.41 -0.52
N GLY A 130 2.21 -18.47 -0.02
CA GLY A 130 3.38 -17.81 -0.63
C GLY A 130 3.54 -16.33 -0.29
N GLU A 131 2.79 -15.79 0.69
CA GLU A 131 2.94 -14.41 1.11
C GLU A 131 4.29 -14.15 1.78
N MET A 132 5.00 -13.08 1.33
CA MET A 132 6.27 -12.68 1.94
C MET A 132 6.11 -12.10 3.36
N TYR A 133 4.90 -11.68 3.74
CA TYR A 133 4.58 -11.20 5.09
C TYR A 133 3.28 -11.84 5.59
N PRO A 134 3.31 -13.14 5.94
CA PRO A 134 2.10 -13.93 6.17
C PRO A 134 1.32 -13.54 7.43
N LEU A 135 1.90 -12.74 8.32
CA LEU A 135 1.20 -12.20 9.49
C LEU A 135 0.54 -10.84 9.21
N ASN A 136 1.01 -10.12 8.18
CA ASN A 136 0.44 -8.85 7.75
C ASN A 136 0.73 -8.61 6.26
N GLY A 137 -0.10 -9.17 5.41
CA GLY A 137 0.07 -9.15 3.95
C GLY A 137 0.50 -7.79 3.39
N PRO A 138 -0.21 -6.68 3.64
CA PRO A 138 0.12 -5.36 3.10
C PRO A 138 1.54 -4.86 3.38
N SER A 139 2.28 -5.45 4.32
CA SER A 139 3.68 -5.11 4.59
C SER A 139 4.60 -5.31 3.37
N TRP A 140 4.18 -6.08 2.36
CA TRP A 140 4.93 -6.22 1.13
C TRP A 140 5.14 -4.87 0.42
N SER A 141 4.14 -4.02 0.39
CA SER A 141 4.27 -2.70 -0.24
C SER A 141 5.18 -1.76 0.55
N LEU A 142 5.25 -1.92 1.87
CA LEU A 142 6.21 -1.18 2.70
C LEU A 142 7.65 -1.63 2.44
N PHE A 143 7.89 -2.91 2.24
CA PHE A 143 9.20 -3.41 1.80
C PHE A 143 9.65 -2.67 0.53
N PHE A 144 8.78 -2.58 -0.47
CA PHE A 144 9.06 -1.79 -1.68
C PHE A 144 9.17 -0.29 -1.40
N GLU A 145 8.38 0.28 -0.49
CA GLU A 145 8.52 1.69 -0.12
C GLU A 145 9.90 1.97 0.51
N TYR A 146 10.42 1.08 1.34
CA TYR A 146 11.79 1.21 1.86
C TYR A 146 12.84 1.13 0.75
N ILE A 147 12.68 0.22 -0.20
CA ILE A 147 13.53 0.15 -1.39
C ILE A 147 13.47 1.45 -2.18
N GLY A 148 12.27 1.99 -2.42
CA GLY A 148 12.07 3.28 -3.09
C GLY A 148 12.80 4.43 -2.37
N ASN A 149 12.73 4.46 -1.04
CA ASN A 149 13.47 5.45 -0.24
C ASN A 149 15.01 5.29 -0.38
N ILE A 150 15.51 4.06 -0.43
CA ILE A 150 16.94 3.76 -0.65
C ILE A 150 17.34 4.20 -2.06
N LEU A 151 16.60 3.79 -3.08
CA LEU A 151 16.85 4.18 -4.46
C LEU A 151 16.85 5.71 -4.62
N TYR A 152 15.90 6.40 -4.02
CA TYR A 152 15.86 7.86 -4.02
C TYR A 152 17.10 8.46 -3.38
N ALA A 153 17.41 8.07 -2.14
CA ALA A 153 18.49 8.68 -1.38
C ALA A 153 19.88 8.45 -2.00
N LEU A 154 20.09 7.30 -2.64
CA LEU A 154 21.39 6.94 -3.18
C LEU A 154 21.56 7.29 -4.66
N PHE A 155 20.49 7.17 -5.46
CA PHE A 155 20.56 7.25 -6.92
C PHE A 155 19.63 8.30 -7.51
N LEU A 156 18.31 8.15 -7.40
CA LEU A 156 17.32 8.89 -8.21
C LEU A 156 17.39 10.41 -8.00
N ARG A 157 17.66 10.87 -6.78
CA ARG A 157 17.82 12.30 -6.48
C ARG A 157 18.96 12.98 -7.24
N ARG A 158 19.96 12.22 -7.66
CA ARG A 158 21.15 12.71 -8.38
C ARG A 158 20.95 12.75 -9.89
N LEU A 159 19.93 12.08 -10.40
CA LEU A 159 19.66 12.04 -11.83
C LEU A 159 19.17 13.40 -12.33
N PRO A 160 19.70 13.90 -13.44
CA PRO A 160 19.10 15.03 -14.13
C PRO A 160 17.66 14.73 -14.53
N THR A 161 16.79 15.73 -14.57
CA THR A 161 15.37 15.55 -14.90
C THR A 161 15.17 14.85 -16.25
N LYS A 162 16.00 15.15 -17.26
CA LYS A 162 15.94 14.47 -18.58
C LYS A 162 16.18 12.95 -18.45
N VAL A 163 17.18 12.54 -17.67
CA VAL A 163 17.50 11.10 -17.46
C VAL A 163 16.38 10.42 -16.67
N LEU A 164 15.85 11.10 -15.65
CA LEU A 164 14.69 10.59 -14.90
C LEU A 164 13.45 10.44 -15.80
N THR A 165 13.23 11.35 -16.75
CA THR A 165 12.13 11.24 -17.74
C THR A 165 12.28 9.99 -18.60
N VAL A 166 13.50 9.71 -19.09
CA VAL A 166 13.77 8.50 -19.88
C VAL A 166 13.55 7.24 -19.03
N LEU A 167 14.03 7.23 -17.79
CA LEU A 167 13.82 6.11 -16.85
C LEU A 167 12.31 5.85 -16.63
N VAL A 168 11.52 6.90 -16.38
CA VAL A 168 10.07 6.80 -16.22
C VAL A 168 9.41 6.24 -17.49
N GLY A 169 9.81 6.70 -18.66
CA GLY A 169 9.29 6.18 -19.94
C GLY A 169 9.55 4.69 -20.12
N LEU A 170 10.81 4.26 -19.89
CA LEU A 170 11.19 2.85 -20.00
C LEU A 170 10.48 1.99 -18.92
N ALA A 171 10.39 2.48 -17.69
CA ALA A 171 9.68 1.79 -16.61
C ALA A 171 8.18 1.67 -16.91
N GLY A 172 7.56 2.70 -17.50
CA GLY A 172 6.16 2.68 -17.92
C GLY A 172 5.90 1.67 -19.03
N ILE A 173 6.78 1.60 -20.05
CA ILE A 173 6.70 0.59 -21.10
C ILE A 173 6.84 -0.81 -20.49
N GLY A 174 7.81 -1.02 -19.59
CA GLY A 174 8.02 -2.30 -18.90
C GLY A 174 6.80 -2.72 -18.09
N LEU A 175 6.19 -1.80 -17.33
CA LEU A 175 4.99 -2.06 -16.53
C LEU A 175 3.78 -2.38 -17.41
N ALA A 176 3.54 -1.61 -18.47
CA ALA A 176 2.45 -1.84 -19.41
C ALA A 176 2.62 -3.20 -20.12
N SER A 177 3.83 -3.51 -20.58
CA SER A 177 4.12 -4.81 -21.21
C SER A 177 3.87 -5.96 -20.22
N PHE A 178 4.33 -5.82 -18.97
CA PHE A 178 4.13 -6.82 -17.93
C PHE A 178 2.64 -7.10 -17.67
N ALA A 179 1.82 -6.05 -17.60
CA ALA A 179 0.38 -6.16 -17.37
C ALA A 179 -0.36 -6.73 -18.60
N ILE A 180 -0.13 -6.16 -19.78
CA ILE A 180 -0.88 -6.50 -21.01
C ILE A 180 -0.56 -7.91 -21.49
N PHE A 181 0.71 -8.33 -21.43
CA PHE A 181 1.12 -9.69 -21.81
C PHE A 181 0.96 -10.70 -20.66
N ASN A 182 0.38 -10.28 -19.53
CA ASN A 182 0.09 -11.12 -18.37
C ASN A 182 1.29 -12.00 -17.92
N PHE A 183 2.48 -11.41 -17.82
CA PHE A 183 3.71 -12.15 -17.43
C PHE A 183 3.60 -12.78 -16.04
N SER A 184 2.76 -12.26 -15.16
CA SER A 184 2.53 -12.85 -13.84
C SER A 184 1.65 -14.11 -13.88
N GLY A 185 0.85 -14.29 -14.92
CA GLY A 185 -0.17 -15.34 -15.00
C GLY A 185 -1.45 -15.05 -14.19
N TYR A 186 -1.48 -13.95 -13.40
CA TYR A 186 -2.64 -13.62 -12.55
C TYR A 186 -3.74 -12.84 -13.28
N GLY A 187 -3.48 -12.33 -14.50
CA GLY A 187 -4.44 -11.51 -15.25
C GLY A 187 -4.61 -10.08 -14.73
N HIS A 188 -3.80 -9.63 -13.76
CA HIS A 188 -3.87 -8.29 -13.18
C HIS A 188 -2.53 -7.86 -12.55
N LEU A 189 -2.38 -6.54 -12.25
CA LEU A 189 -1.21 -5.97 -11.57
C LEU A 189 -1.20 -6.15 -10.04
N GLY A 190 -2.10 -6.92 -9.45
CA GLY A 190 -2.13 -7.19 -8.02
C GLY A 190 -1.00 -8.14 -7.57
N VAL A 191 0.24 -7.82 -7.90
CA VAL A 191 1.47 -8.61 -7.65
C VAL A 191 2.48 -7.82 -6.84
N GLY A 192 3.50 -8.49 -6.32
CA GLY A 192 4.55 -7.93 -5.47
C GLY A 192 4.49 -8.48 -4.03
N TRP A 193 3.48 -9.28 -3.71
CA TRP A 193 3.22 -9.81 -2.36
C TRP A 193 3.93 -11.14 -2.07
N SER A 194 4.56 -11.76 -3.07
CA SER A 194 5.32 -13.00 -2.94
C SER A 194 6.75 -12.83 -3.47
N MET A 195 7.68 -13.62 -2.91
CA MET A 195 9.06 -13.74 -3.39
C MET A 195 9.17 -14.69 -4.59
N GLY A 196 8.06 -15.35 -4.99
CA GLY A 196 8.05 -16.28 -6.11
C GLY A 196 8.03 -15.56 -7.47
N ASP A 197 8.78 -16.13 -8.43
CA ASP A 197 8.75 -15.87 -9.88
C ASP A 197 8.48 -14.43 -10.31
N TYR A 198 7.60 -14.23 -11.28
CA TYR A 198 7.22 -12.92 -11.81
C TYR A 198 6.48 -12.03 -10.82
N ASN A 199 5.99 -12.56 -9.67
CA ASN A 199 5.30 -11.76 -8.67
C ASN A 199 6.23 -10.68 -8.10
N LEU A 200 7.46 -11.06 -7.71
CA LEU A 200 8.48 -10.13 -7.22
C LEU A 200 8.90 -9.11 -8.29
N ILE A 201 9.10 -9.58 -9.54
CA ILE A 201 9.45 -8.71 -10.68
C ILE A 201 8.37 -7.66 -10.90
N GLY A 202 7.09 -8.06 -10.88
CA GLY A 202 5.96 -7.15 -10.97
C GLY A 202 5.97 -6.10 -9.87
N GLY A 203 6.28 -6.47 -8.63
CA GLY A 203 6.45 -5.54 -7.52
C GLY A 203 7.53 -4.48 -7.77
N PHE A 204 8.69 -4.88 -8.31
CA PHE A 204 9.75 -3.93 -8.70
C PHE A 204 9.34 -3.01 -9.85
N LEU A 205 8.65 -3.50 -10.87
CA LEU A 205 8.17 -2.66 -11.98
C LEU A 205 7.14 -1.63 -11.49
N ARG A 206 6.20 -2.04 -10.63
CA ARG A 206 5.22 -1.15 -9.99
C ARG A 206 5.92 -0.06 -9.19
N LEU A 207 6.88 -0.42 -8.33
CA LEU A 207 7.66 0.55 -7.57
C LEU A 207 8.43 1.50 -8.48
N LEU A 208 9.20 0.94 -9.44
CA LEU A 208 10.11 1.73 -10.27
C LEU A 208 9.37 2.77 -11.09
N PHE A 209 8.26 2.39 -11.74
CA PHE A 209 7.45 3.35 -12.48
C PHE A 209 6.77 4.34 -11.53
N SER A 210 5.95 3.84 -10.59
CA SER A 210 5.06 4.68 -9.80
C SER A 210 5.82 5.66 -8.89
N PHE A 211 6.88 5.20 -8.25
CA PHE A 211 7.71 6.08 -7.42
C PHE A 211 8.48 7.11 -8.25
N SER A 212 9.03 6.69 -9.40
CA SER A 212 9.83 7.58 -10.25
C SER A 212 9.00 8.63 -10.97
N ILE A 213 7.78 8.30 -11.43
CA ILE A 213 6.86 9.31 -12.01
C ILE A 213 6.44 10.32 -10.94
N GLY A 214 6.15 9.88 -9.70
CA GLY A 214 5.88 10.78 -8.58
C GLY A 214 7.05 11.75 -8.33
N LEU A 215 8.27 11.24 -8.30
CA LEU A 215 9.49 12.05 -8.15
C LEU A 215 9.66 13.02 -9.34
N LEU A 216 9.49 12.56 -10.58
CA LEU A 216 9.57 13.42 -11.77
C LEU A 216 8.55 14.54 -11.68
N MET A 217 7.31 14.21 -11.34
CA MET A 217 6.23 15.20 -11.20
C MET A 217 6.59 16.26 -10.15
N SER A 218 7.19 15.90 -9.02
CA SER A 218 7.58 16.88 -7.98
C SER A 218 8.56 17.94 -8.50
N ARG A 219 9.42 17.58 -9.45
CA ARG A 219 10.43 18.49 -10.05
C ARG A 219 9.84 19.44 -11.08
N VAL A 220 8.79 19.02 -11.79
CA VAL A 220 8.17 19.83 -12.85
C VAL A 220 6.83 20.44 -12.42
N PHE A 221 6.43 20.21 -11.16
CA PHE A 221 5.13 20.62 -10.64
C PHE A 221 4.94 22.12 -10.63
N LYS A 222 3.87 22.55 -11.28
CA LYS A 222 3.38 23.93 -11.21
C LYS A 222 1.91 23.88 -10.77
N PRO A 223 1.58 24.36 -9.56
CA PRO A 223 0.23 24.24 -9.05
C PRO A 223 -0.76 25.06 -9.88
N VAL A 224 -1.89 24.44 -10.19
CA VAL A 224 -3.07 25.09 -10.79
C VAL A 224 -4.14 25.21 -9.71
N LYS A 225 -4.84 26.34 -9.60
CA LYS A 225 -5.87 26.54 -8.58
C LYS A 225 -7.15 25.80 -8.99
N ILE A 226 -7.37 24.59 -8.42
CA ILE A 226 -8.55 23.77 -8.71
C ILE A 226 -9.42 23.70 -7.46
N LYS A 227 -10.67 24.20 -7.57
CA LYS A 227 -11.68 24.08 -6.53
C LYS A 227 -12.28 22.67 -6.54
N GLY A 228 -12.51 22.07 -5.36
CA GLY A 228 -13.16 20.77 -5.25
C GLY A 228 -12.29 19.56 -5.68
N ALA A 229 -11.00 19.75 -5.98
CA ALA A 229 -10.11 18.70 -6.45
C ALA A 229 -10.14 17.46 -5.54
N PHE A 230 -10.22 17.63 -4.22
CA PHE A 230 -10.32 16.51 -3.29
C PHE A 230 -11.53 15.61 -3.59
N TRP A 231 -12.71 16.19 -3.73
CA TRP A 231 -13.95 15.41 -3.97
C TRP A 231 -13.97 14.76 -5.34
N ILE A 232 -13.51 15.49 -6.37
CA ILE A 232 -13.41 14.96 -7.75
C ILE A 232 -12.44 13.78 -7.77
N CYS A 233 -11.24 13.93 -7.24
CA CYS A 233 -10.25 12.86 -7.21
C CYS A 233 -10.72 11.67 -6.36
N SER A 234 -11.41 11.92 -5.23
CA SER A 234 -11.97 10.88 -4.38
C SER A 234 -13.04 10.06 -5.10
N LEU A 235 -13.91 10.73 -5.86
CA LEU A 235 -14.94 10.06 -6.67
C LEU A 235 -14.29 9.20 -7.77
N VAL A 236 -13.31 9.75 -8.49
CA VAL A 236 -12.60 9.02 -9.54
C VAL A 236 -11.91 7.78 -8.96
N LEU A 237 -11.20 7.91 -7.83
CA LEU A 237 -10.58 6.74 -7.16
C LEU A 237 -11.63 5.70 -6.77
N ALA A 238 -12.76 6.12 -6.20
CA ALA A 238 -13.83 5.20 -5.83
C ALA A 238 -14.39 4.45 -7.04
N VAL A 239 -14.62 5.14 -8.16
CA VAL A 239 -15.07 4.51 -9.41
C VAL A 239 -14.03 3.52 -9.93
N LEU A 240 -12.77 3.94 -10.06
CA LEU A 240 -11.72 3.09 -10.62
C LEU A 240 -11.48 1.82 -9.77
N PHE A 241 -11.44 1.94 -8.44
CA PHE A 241 -11.21 0.76 -7.59
C PHE A 241 -12.44 -0.16 -7.49
N SER A 242 -13.62 0.35 -7.81
CA SER A 242 -14.88 -0.40 -7.76
C SER A 242 -15.24 -1.06 -9.10
N MET A 243 -14.49 -0.81 -10.17
CA MET A 243 -14.75 -1.45 -11.46
C MET A 243 -14.61 -2.97 -11.34
N PRO A 244 -15.50 -3.74 -11.98
CA PRO A 244 -15.32 -5.19 -12.08
C PRO A 244 -14.09 -5.51 -12.93
N TYR A 245 -13.68 -6.78 -12.92
CA TYR A 245 -12.64 -7.27 -13.82
C TYR A 245 -12.99 -6.94 -15.29
N ILE A 246 -12.02 -6.49 -16.05
CA ILE A 246 -12.22 -6.07 -17.45
C ILE A 246 -11.82 -7.22 -18.38
N GLY A 247 -12.78 -7.78 -19.08
CA GLY A 247 -12.59 -8.97 -19.91
C GLY A 247 -12.98 -10.26 -19.18
N ASP A 248 -12.34 -11.34 -19.55
CA ASP A 248 -12.55 -12.70 -19.03
C ASP A 248 -11.21 -13.44 -18.86
N GLY A 249 -11.27 -14.74 -18.49
CA GLY A 249 -10.09 -15.57 -18.28
C GLY A 249 -9.25 -15.82 -19.55
N GLU A 250 -9.86 -15.69 -20.73
CA GLU A 250 -9.17 -15.89 -22.02
C GLU A 250 -8.59 -14.57 -22.56
N SER A 251 -9.06 -13.44 -22.04
CA SER A 251 -8.69 -12.09 -22.48
C SER A 251 -8.08 -11.22 -21.36
N PRO A 252 -7.10 -11.73 -20.57
CA PRO A 252 -6.54 -10.99 -19.41
C PRO A 252 -5.81 -9.70 -19.82
N TRP A 253 -5.41 -9.59 -21.10
CA TRP A 253 -4.80 -8.37 -21.65
C TRP A 253 -5.72 -7.15 -21.57
N MET A 254 -7.04 -7.33 -21.58
CA MET A 254 -8.01 -6.22 -21.44
C MET A 254 -7.92 -5.60 -20.06
N ASN A 255 -7.85 -6.42 -19.01
CA ASN A 255 -7.61 -5.95 -17.65
C ASN A 255 -6.21 -5.34 -17.51
N GLY A 256 -5.21 -5.92 -18.17
CA GLY A 256 -3.85 -5.36 -18.22
C GLY A 256 -3.80 -3.96 -18.85
N ILE A 257 -4.61 -3.68 -19.87
CA ILE A 257 -4.77 -2.33 -20.44
C ILE A 257 -5.41 -1.40 -19.40
N TYR A 258 -6.48 -1.83 -18.73
CA TYR A 258 -7.14 -1.04 -17.69
C TYR A 258 -6.16 -0.66 -16.59
N ASP A 259 -5.43 -1.63 -16.04
CA ASP A 259 -4.43 -1.43 -15.00
C ASP A 259 -3.35 -0.45 -15.44
N SER A 260 -2.87 -0.61 -16.70
CA SER A 260 -1.84 0.26 -17.28
C SER A 260 -2.34 1.69 -17.44
N VAL A 261 -3.55 1.89 -17.95
CA VAL A 261 -4.15 3.24 -18.11
C VAL A 261 -4.36 3.90 -16.74
N CYS A 262 -4.87 3.16 -15.76
CA CYS A 262 -5.03 3.67 -14.39
C CYS A 262 -3.69 4.11 -13.81
N THR A 263 -2.68 3.24 -13.86
CA THR A 263 -1.40 3.48 -13.19
C THR A 263 -0.55 4.52 -13.92
N ILE A 264 -0.47 4.43 -15.27
CA ILE A 264 0.46 5.26 -16.05
C ILE A 264 -0.12 6.64 -16.36
N VAL A 265 -1.45 6.76 -16.51
CA VAL A 265 -2.08 8.00 -16.95
C VAL A 265 -2.93 8.60 -15.83
N ILE A 266 -3.91 7.86 -15.31
CA ILE A 266 -4.95 8.47 -14.47
C ILE A 266 -4.38 8.82 -13.08
N PHE A 267 -3.64 7.93 -12.42
CA PHE A 267 -3.12 8.21 -11.08
C PHE A 267 -2.12 9.37 -11.05
N PRO A 268 -1.16 9.52 -11.98
CA PRO A 268 -0.36 10.74 -12.06
C PRO A 268 -1.21 12.00 -12.20
N LEU A 269 -2.25 11.98 -13.04
CA LEU A 269 -3.17 13.11 -13.17
C LEU A 269 -3.90 13.42 -11.86
N LEU A 270 -4.40 12.39 -11.15
CA LEU A 270 -5.06 12.57 -9.85
C LEU A 270 -4.11 13.15 -8.79
N VAL A 271 -2.85 12.71 -8.78
CA VAL A 271 -1.83 13.29 -7.89
C VAL A 271 -1.56 14.74 -8.24
N TYR A 272 -1.45 15.08 -9.53
CA TYR A 272 -1.27 16.45 -9.98
C TYR A 272 -2.47 17.34 -9.61
N LEU A 273 -3.69 16.89 -9.88
CA LEU A 273 -4.92 17.60 -9.54
C LEU A 273 -5.06 17.77 -8.02
N GLY A 274 -4.83 16.70 -7.26
CA GLY A 274 -4.88 16.71 -5.81
C GLY A 274 -3.83 17.62 -5.16
N ALA A 275 -2.61 17.67 -5.72
CA ALA A 275 -1.56 18.59 -5.29
C ALA A 275 -1.88 20.05 -5.62
N SER A 276 -2.60 20.29 -6.71
CA SER A 276 -3.04 21.63 -7.15
C SER A 276 -4.29 22.12 -6.40
N GLY A 277 -5.02 21.20 -5.75
CA GLY A 277 -6.29 21.50 -5.09
C GLY A 277 -6.12 22.38 -3.85
N LYS A 278 -7.00 23.39 -3.71
CA LYS A 278 -7.16 24.13 -2.46
C LYS A 278 -8.46 23.72 -1.78
N THR A 279 -8.36 23.24 -0.54
CA THR A 279 -9.51 23.00 0.32
C THR A 279 -9.85 24.32 1.00
N THR A 280 -10.92 24.98 0.56
CA THR A 280 -11.29 26.32 1.02
C THR A 280 -12.27 26.32 2.17
N ASP A 281 -13.02 25.25 2.35
CA ASP A 281 -14.00 25.13 3.42
C ASP A 281 -13.48 24.31 4.60
N LYS A 282 -13.89 24.70 5.82
CA LYS A 282 -13.44 24.09 7.09
C LYS A 282 -13.85 22.63 7.23
N LYS A 283 -14.99 22.21 6.65
CA LYS A 283 -15.52 20.84 6.75
C LYS A 283 -14.66 19.89 5.91
N SER A 284 -14.44 20.20 4.65
CA SER A 284 -13.56 19.41 3.77
C SER A 284 -12.13 19.37 4.32
N ALA A 285 -11.62 20.46 4.88
CA ALA A 285 -10.30 20.48 5.51
C ALA A 285 -10.18 19.50 6.71
N LYS A 286 -11.21 19.41 7.55
CA LYS A 286 -11.26 18.46 8.67
C LYS A 286 -11.33 17.02 8.17
N ILE A 287 -12.15 16.75 7.15
CA ILE A 287 -12.25 15.41 6.54
C ILE A 287 -10.91 15.01 5.93
N CYS A 288 -10.30 15.86 5.12
CA CYS A 288 -8.99 15.60 4.50
C CYS A 288 -7.92 15.32 5.56
N LYS A 289 -7.92 16.11 6.65
CA LYS A 289 -6.97 15.92 7.76
C LYS A 289 -7.20 14.58 8.44
N PHE A 290 -8.42 14.25 8.82
CA PHE A 290 -8.76 12.99 9.49
C PHE A 290 -8.34 11.79 8.63
N LEU A 291 -8.77 11.76 7.37
CA LEU A 291 -8.45 10.68 6.43
C LEU A 291 -6.94 10.55 6.20
N GLY A 292 -6.24 11.69 6.06
CA GLY A 292 -4.79 11.70 5.91
C GLY A 292 -4.05 11.16 7.12
N ASP A 293 -4.50 11.56 8.33
CA ASP A 293 -3.89 11.15 9.59
C ASP A 293 -4.04 9.63 9.81
N ILE A 294 -5.22 9.06 9.54
CA ILE A 294 -5.47 7.62 9.74
C ILE A 294 -4.97 6.72 8.60
N SER A 295 -4.61 7.28 7.44
CA SER A 295 -4.34 6.51 6.21
C SER A 295 -3.29 5.41 6.40
N TYR A 296 -2.16 5.74 7.01
CA TYR A 296 -1.08 4.78 7.23
C TYR A 296 -1.39 3.78 8.36
N PRO A 297 -1.86 4.20 9.54
CA PRO A 297 -2.35 3.25 10.54
C PRO A 297 -3.40 2.29 10.00
N LEU A 298 -4.40 2.77 9.26
CA LEU A 298 -5.45 1.94 8.69
C LEU A 298 -4.88 0.88 7.73
N TYR A 299 -3.97 1.30 6.84
CA TYR A 299 -3.32 0.41 5.91
C TYR A 299 -2.56 -0.74 6.60
N ILE A 300 -2.00 -0.50 7.78
CA ILE A 300 -1.24 -1.49 8.53
C ILE A 300 -2.12 -2.40 9.41
N VAL A 301 -3.12 -1.82 10.10
CA VAL A 301 -3.82 -2.58 11.14
C VAL A 301 -5.04 -3.36 10.65
N HIS A 302 -5.57 -3.08 9.43
CA HIS A 302 -6.79 -3.74 8.98
C HIS A 302 -6.58 -5.22 8.65
N TYR A 303 -5.45 -5.57 8.04
CA TYR A 303 -5.27 -6.88 7.40
C TYR A 303 -5.13 -8.05 8.40
N PRO A 304 -4.49 -7.92 9.57
CA PRO A 304 -4.55 -8.94 10.60
C PRO A 304 -5.98 -9.34 11.00
N PHE A 305 -6.90 -8.39 11.04
CA PHE A 305 -8.32 -8.65 11.32
C PHE A 305 -9.07 -9.16 10.09
N MET A 306 -8.63 -8.78 8.90
CA MET A 306 -9.16 -9.32 7.66
C MET A 306 -8.88 -10.82 7.54
N TYR A 307 -7.74 -11.30 7.97
CA TYR A 307 -7.45 -12.74 8.02
C TYR A 307 -8.42 -13.51 8.96
N LEU A 308 -8.77 -12.94 10.11
CA LEU A 308 -9.80 -13.53 10.98
C LEU A 308 -11.17 -13.56 10.29
N PHE A 309 -11.49 -12.50 9.54
CA PHE A 309 -12.72 -12.43 8.78
C PHE A 309 -12.76 -13.48 7.67
N TYR A 310 -11.66 -13.67 6.93
CA TYR A 310 -11.54 -14.71 5.89
C TYR A 310 -11.71 -16.11 6.50
N ALA A 311 -10.99 -16.41 7.56
CA ALA A 311 -11.11 -17.70 8.25
C ALA A 311 -12.55 -17.98 8.70
N TRP A 312 -13.24 -16.97 9.24
CA TRP A 312 -14.62 -17.09 9.66
C TRP A 312 -15.59 -17.29 8.48
N VAL A 313 -15.45 -16.51 7.39
CA VAL A 313 -16.29 -16.64 6.19
C VAL A 313 -16.10 -18.01 5.53
N TRP A 314 -14.85 -18.43 5.34
CA TRP A 314 -14.52 -19.67 4.64
C TRP A 314 -14.89 -20.92 5.44
N SER A 315 -14.66 -20.92 6.75
CA SER A 315 -15.04 -22.05 7.63
C SER A 315 -16.56 -22.29 7.67
N LYS A 316 -17.35 -21.26 7.43
CA LYS A 316 -18.82 -21.32 7.42
C LYS A 316 -19.42 -21.29 6.03
N THR A 317 -18.59 -21.11 4.99
CA THR A 317 -19.04 -20.97 3.60
C THR A 317 -20.10 -19.86 3.42
N PHE A 318 -19.96 -18.76 4.16
CA PHE A 318 -20.93 -17.68 4.14
C PHE A 318 -20.89 -16.90 2.85
N THR A 319 -22.09 -16.55 2.36
CA THR A 319 -22.27 -15.55 1.31
C THR A 319 -22.17 -14.14 1.87
N PHE A 320 -21.99 -13.14 1.02
CA PHE A 320 -21.96 -11.74 1.45
C PHE A 320 -23.27 -11.33 2.17
N SER A 321 -24.42 -11.81 1.69
CA SER A 321 -25.73 -11.52 2.31
C SER A 321 -25.88 -12.07 3.75
N GLN A 322 -25.11 -13.09 4.10
CA GLN A 322 -25.07 -13.64 5.46
C GLN A 322 -24.02 -12.96 6.34
N ALA A 323 -22.90 -12.54 5.73
CA ALA A 323 -21.75 -12.01 6.44
C ALA A 323 -21.69 -10.47 6.52
N TRP A 324 -22.59 -9.72 5.85
CA TRP A 324 -22.53 -8.26 5.77
C TRP A 324 -22.47 -7.53 7.13
N PRO A 325 -23.13 -7.99 8.24
CA PRO A 325 -23.00 -7.28 9.51
C PRO A 325 -21.57 -7.36 10.06
N MET A 326 -20.92 -8.55 9.92
CA MET A 326 -19.53 -8.72 10.32
C MET A 326 -18.58 -7.95 9.39
N ALA A 327 -18.88 -7.90 8.09
CA ALA A 327 -18.13 -7.10 7.12
C ALA A 327 -18.13 -5.60 7.49
N LEU A 328 -19.27 -5.05 7.88
CA LEU A 328 -19.37 -3.68 8.38
C LEU A 328 -18.63 -3.48 9.70
N LEU A 329 -18.71 -4.47 10.62
CA LEU A 329 -17.97 -4.41 11.88
C LEU A 329 -16.45 -4.38 11.62
N VAL A 330 -15.94 -5.21 10.71
CA VAL A 330 -14.53 -5.21 10.32
C VAL A 330 -14.15 -3.90 9.65
N PHE A 331 -14.98 -3.37 8.76
CA PHE A 331 -14.73 -2.10 8.08
C PHE A 331 -14.64 -0.92 9.05
N PHE A 332 -15.69 -0.66 9.82
CA PHE A 332 -15.70 0.45 10.78
C PHE A 332 -14.76 0.20 11.96
N GLY A 333 -14.67 -1.04 12.44
CA GLY A 333 -13.73 -1.45 13.47
C GLY A 333 -12.28 -1.18 13.09
N SER A 334 -11.89 -1.43 11.83
CA SER A 334 -10.56 -1.11 11.31
C SER A 334 -10.27 0.40 11.32
N ILE A 335 -11.26 1.24 10.98
CA ILE A 335 -11.13 2.70 11.02
C ILE A 335 -10.96 3.20 12.46
N ILE A 336 -11.78 2.68 13.38
CA ILE A 336 -11.68 3.02 14.81
C ILE A 336 -10.34 2.59 15.38
N LEU A 337 -9.93 1.34 15.11
CA LEU A 337 -8.65 0.80 15.56
C LEU A 337 -7.47 1.62 15.00
N ALA A 338 -7.52 1.99 13.72
CA ALA A 338 -6.50 2.84 13.11
C ALA A 338 -6.36 4.19 13.83
N TYR A 339 -7.49 4.80 14.18
CA TYR A 339 -7.49 6.06 14.94
C TYR A 339 -6.91 5.88 16.35
N LEU A 340 -7.28 4.79 17.05
CA LEU A 340 -6.72 4.48 18.37
C LEU A 340 -5.21 4.23 18.28
N CYS A 341 -4.77 3.41 17.33
CA CYS A 341 -3.35 3.15 17.10
C CYS A 341 -2.57 4.44 16.75
N LEU A 342 -3.16 5.33 15.95
CA LEU A 342 -2.58 6.64 15.66
C LEU A 342 -2.35 7.43 16.94
N LYS A 343 -3.39 7.56 17.81
CA LYS A 343 -3.36 8.44 18.98
C LYS A 343 -2.58 7.88 20.15
N LEU A 344 -2.75 6.58 20.41
CA LEU A 344 -2.18 5.93 21.60
C LEU A 344 -0.77 5.38 21.38
N TYR A 345 -0.40 5.09 20.12
CA TYR A 345 0.87 4.45 19.80
C TYR A 345 1.74 5.27 18.82
N ASP A 346 1.27 5.51 17.59
CA ASP A 346 2.10 6.06 16.52
C ASP A 346 2.57 7.50 16.81
N GLU A 347 1.65 8.43 17.15
CA GLU A 347 2.00 9.81 17.45
C GLU A 347 2.94 9.93 18.66
N PRO A 348 2.69 9.26 19.82
CA PRO A 348 3.58 9.32 20.98
C PRO A 348 4.97 8.77 20.69
N ILE A 349 5.06 7.62 20.03
CA ILE A 349 6.35 6.99 19.72
C ILE A 349 7.14 7.83 18.72
N ARG A 350 6.51 8.33 17.67
CA ARG A 350 7.19 9.22 16.70
C ARG A 350 7.69 10.51 17.37
N LYS A 351 6.91 11.11 18.27
CA LYS A 351 7.36 12.28 19.05
C LYS A 351 8.58 11.95 19.91
N TRP A 352 8.54 10.84 20.63
CA TRP A 352 9.64 10.40 21.48
C TRP A 352 10.91 10.13 20.65
N LEU A 353 10.81 9.34 19.57
CA LEU A 353 11.93 9.03 18.68
C LEU A 353 12.49 10.31 18.02
N SER A 354 11.63 11.22 17.58
CA SER A 354 12.06 12.48 16.98
C SER A 354 12.84 13.34 17.97
N LYS A 355 12.36 13.46 19.22
CA LYS A 355 13.05 14.17 20.29
C LYS A 355 14.43 13.55 20.60
N LYS A 356 14.50 12.20 20.61
CA LYS A 356 15.72 11.48 20.96
C LYS A 356 16.79 11.52 19.84
N PHE A 357 16.37 11.42 18.56
CA PHE A 357 17.29 11.15 17.46
C PHE A 357 17.42 12.26 16.41
N LEU A 358 16.47 13.21 16.35
CA LEU A 358 16.46 14.29 15.35
C LEU A 358 16.77 15.68 15.94
N VAL A 359 16.49 15.90 17.22
CA VAL A 359 16.86 17.16 17.88
C VAL A 359 18.34 17.08 18.22
N LYS A 360 19.16 17.99 17.70
CA LYS A 360 20.53 18.14 18.14
C LYS A 360 20.51 18.54 19.63
N LYS A 361 21.16 17.76 20.49
CA LYS A 361 21.56 18.28 21.79
C LYS A 361 22.60 19.38 21.51
N ASN A 362 22.20 20.63 21.78
CA ASN A 362 23.17 21.75 21.85
C ASN A 362 24.15 21.46 22.98
#